data_1204021d1a6cd7f5e73a725b14246540
#
_entry.id   1204021d1a6cd7f5e73a725b14246540
#
_cell.length_a   1.000
_cell.length_b   1.000
_cell.length_c   1.000
_cell.angle_alpha   90.00
_cell.angle_beta   90.00
_cell.angle_gamma   90.00
#
_symmetry.space_group_name_H-M   'P 1'
#
loop_
_entity.id
_entity.type
_entity.pdbx_description
1 polymer ?
#
loop_
_entity_poly.entity_id
_entity_poly.type
_entity_poly.pdbx_seq_one_letter_code
_entity_poly.pdbx_strand_id
1 'polypeptide(L)'
;MAQDKQETREEEVARVRSYLASQAMRRTPAQLVESLREAHQQFLAATVAVPDAAFRTIPREGEWSAADVLAHVRSIAALDERSICGVIERGEQPANVDDQLEQAPTNDTREQMLADIEALRERLIAAVLQTDPHAHLDIVWGHNEFGNMNWREWLLFARVHTLDHARQMQAIAAELASTPQP
;
A
#
# COMPACT_ATOMS: atom_id res chain seq x y z
N MET A 1 -17.12 -34.13 -3.72
CA MET A 1 -15.87 -33.37 -3.58
C MET A 1 -16.03 -32.12 -4.45
N ALA A 2 -16.30 -30.96 -3.85
CA ALA A 2 -16.31 -29.70 -4.57
C ALA A 2 -14.85 -29.38 -4.96
N GLN A 3 -14.56 -29.29 -6.25
CA GLN A 3 -13.31 -28.73 -6.71
C GLN A 3 -13.33 -27.26 -6.31
N ASP A 4 -12.41 -26.84 -5.44
CA ASP A 4 -12.10 -25.43 -5.19
C ASP A 4 -11.65 -24.85 -6.54
N LYS A 5 -12.55 -24.11 -7.17
CA LYS A 5 -12.26 -23.43 -8.44
C LYS A 5 -11.33 -22.29 -8.07
N GLN A 6 -10.06 -22.39 -8.45
CA GLN A 6 -9.10 -21.32 -8.25
C GLN A 6 -9.59 -20.07 -9.00
N GLU A 7 -9.75 -18.96 -8.26
CA GLU A 7 -10.16 -17.66 -8.80
C GLU A 7 -9.17 -17.21 -9.88
N THR A 8 -9.67 -16.74 -11.01
CA THR A 8 -8.81 -16.16 -12.05
C THR A 8 -8.37 -14.76 -11.65
N ARG A 9 -7.29 -14.26 -12.24
CA ARG A 9 -6.81 -12.88 -11.98
C ARG A 9 -7.89 -11.84 -12.32
N GLU A 10 -8.64 -12.03 -13.40
CA GLU A 10 -9.73 -11.14 -13.78
C GLU A 10 -10.86 -11.13 -12.75
N GLU A 11 -11.25 -12.29 -12.22
CA GLU A 11 -12.27 -12.42 -11.16
C GLU A 11 -11.79 -11.74 -9.87
N GLU A 12 -10.54 -11.89 -9.49
CA GLU A 12 -9.91 -11.22 -8.35
C GLU A 12 -9.93 -9.69 -8.51
N VAL A 13 -9.47 -9.17 -9.65
CA VAL A 13 -9.47 -7.74 -9.96
C VAL A 13 -10.88 -7.18 -9.89
N ALA A 14 -11.86 -7.84 -10.52
CA ALA A 14 -13.25 -7.41 -10.47
C ALA A 14 -13.81 -7.39 -9.04
N ARG A 15 -13.48 -8.38 -8.23
CA ARG A 15 -13.86 -8.46 -6.82
C ARG A 15 -13.25 -7.32 -6.00
N VAL A 16 -11.95 -7.07 -6.16
CA VAL A 16 -11.25 -5.98 -5.47
C VAL A 16 -11.83 -4.64 -5.90
N ARG A 17 -12.03 -4.42 -7.19
CA ARG A 17 -12.63 -3.18 -7.71
C ARG A 17 -14.04 -2.92 -7.15
N SER A 18 -14.89 -3.95 -7.12
CA SER A 18 -16.24 -3.86 -6.53
C SER A 18 -16.17 -3.55 -5.03
N TYR A 19 -15.24 -4.16 -4.30
CA TYR A 19 -15.00 -3.87 -2.89
C TYR A 19 -14.60 -2.41 -2.69
N LEU A 20 -13.61 -1.91 -3.44
CA LEU A 20 -13.13 -0.52 -3.34
C LEU A 20 -14.27 0.46 -3.56
N ALA A 21 -15.02 0.34 -4.66
CA ALA A 21 -16.13 1.23 -4.99
C ALA A 21 -17.22 1.22 -3.90
N SER A 22 -17.64 0.03 -3.47
CA SER A 22 -18.72 -0.09 -2.49
C SER A 22 -18.32 0.43 -1.09
N GLN A 23 -17.11 0.13 -0.64
CA GLN A 23 -16.64 0.52 0.70
C GLN A 23 -16.24 2.00 0.76
N ALA A 24 -15.64 2.54 -0.29
CA ALA A 24 -15.30 3.97 -0.36
C ALA A 24 -16.55 4.85 -0.23
N MET A 25 -17.67 4.44 -0.82
CA MET A 25 -18.93 5.20 -0.73
C MET A 25 -19.63 5.09 0.63
N ARG A 26 -19.48 3.96 1.32
CA ARG A 26 -20.20 3.68 2.59
C ARG A 26 -19.48 4.21 3.83
N ARG A 27 -18.17 4.33 3.79
CA ARG A 27 -17.34 4.75 4.94
C ARG A 27 -17.14 6.25 4.96
N THR A 28 -17.10 6.84 6.13
CA THR A 28 -16.64 8.21 6.30
C THR A 28 -15.13 8.33 6.08
N PRO A 29 -14.58 9.53 5.77
CA PRO A 29 -13.13 9.74 5.72
C PRO A 29 -12.41 9.26 6.99
N ALA A 30 -12.98 9.51 8.17
CA ALA A 30 -12.41 9.04 9.44
C ALA A 30 -12.33 7.51 9.52
N GLN A 31 -13.36 6.80 9.03
CA GLN A 31 -13.35 5.33 9.00
C GLN A 31 -12.36 4.76 7.96
N LEU A 32 -12.16 5.46 6.85
CA LEU A 32 -11.13 5.09 5.86
C LEU A 32 -9.73 5.28 6.44
N VAL A 33 -9.48 6.41 7.10
CA VAL A 33 -8.22 6.71 7.79
C VAL A 33 -7.94 5.67 8.87
N GLU A 34 -8.90 5.33 9.72
CA GLU A 34 -8.71 4.34 10.79
C GLU A 34 -8.29 2.98 10.21
N SER A 35 -8.96 2.54 9.14
CA SER A 35 -8.60 1.28 8.50
C SER A 35 -7.22 1.31 7.82
N LEU A 36 -6.74 2.47 7.36
CA LEU A 36 -5.38 2.65 6.85
C LEU A 36 -4.35 2.60 8.00
N ARG A 37 -4.65 3.24 9.15
CA ARG A 37 -3.79 3.18 10.35
C ARG A 37 -3.61 1.75 10.86
N GLU A 38 -4.69 0.99 10.94
CA GLU A 38 -4.64 -0.43 11.31
C GLU A 38 -3.75 -1.25 10.37
N ALA A 39 -3.88 -1.03 9.06
CA ALA A 39 -3.04 -1.69 8.06
C ALA A 39 -1.57 -1.30 8.20
N HIS A 40 -1.29 -0.02 8.42
CA HIS A 40 0.06 0.50 8.64
C HIS A 40 0.70 -0.10 9.90
N GLN A 41 -0.03 -0.21 11.01
CA GLN A 41 0.47 -0.84 12.24
C GLN A 41 0.83 -2.32 12.02
N GLN A 42 0.02 -3.06 11.24
CA GLN A 42 0.34 -4.44 10.88
C GLN A 42 1.61 -4.53 10.03
N PHE A 43 1.78 -3.62 9.07
CA PHE A 43 2.97 -3.54 8.24
C PHE A 43 4.22 -3.22 9.07
N LEU A 44 4.15 -2.25 9.98
CA LEU A 44 5.25 -1.91 10.91
C LEU A 44 5.65 -3.12 11.75
N ALA A 45 4.68 -3.80 12.36
CA ALA A 45 4.94 -4.98 13.17
C ALA A 45 5.62 -6.10 12.36
N ALA A 46 5.16 -6.34 11.13
CA ALA A 46 5.75 -7.33 10.23
C ALA A 46 7.18 -6.94 9.81
N THR A 47 7.43 -5.65 9.55
CA THR A 47 8.76 -5.15 9.17
C THR A 47 9.76 -5.27 10.31
N VAL A 48 9.36 -4.98 11.54
CA VAL A 48 10.22 -5.09 12.74
C VAL A 48 10.54 -6.57 13.05
N ALA A 49 9.67 -7.50 12.69
CA ALA A 49 9.90 -8.93 12.90
C ALA A 49 11.02 -9.52 12.01
N VAL A 50 11.40 -8.83 10.92
CA VAL A 50 12.53 -9.26 10.06
C VAL A 50 13.85 -8.95 10.79
N PRO A 51 14.76 -9.93 10.99
CA PRO A 51 16.05 -9.69 11.64
C PRO A 51 16.91 -8.67 10.87
N ASP A 52 17.61 -7.76 11.59
CA ASP A 52 18.43 -6.72 10.97
C ASP A 52 19.51 -7.29 10.04
N ALA A 53 20.18 -8.35 10.48
CA ALA A 53 21.23 -9.02 9.70
C ALA A 53 20.71 -9.59 8.37
N ALA A 54 19.40 -9.89 8.27
CA ALA A 54 18.77 -10.49 7.11
C ALA A 54 17.88 -9.50 6.32
N PHE A 55 17.81 -8.25 6.74
CA PHE A 55 16.88 -7.26 6.17
C PHE A 55 17.09 -7.04 4.65
N ARG A 56 18.33 -7.17 4.17
CA ARG A 56 18.68 -7.04 2.74
C ARG A 56 18.91 -8.40 2.06
N THR A 57 18.65 -9.49 2.75
CA THR A 57 18.79 -10.83 2.18
C THR A 57 17.59 -11.15 1.31
N ILE A 58 17.86 -11.58 0.07
CA ILE A 58 16.83 -12.08 -0.85
C ILE A 58 16.45 -13.48 -0.36
N PRO A 59 15.18 -13.75 -0.01
CA PRO A 59 14.77 -15.04 0.55
C PRO A 59 14.89 -16.17 -0.48
N ARG A 60 14.53 -15.90 -1.74
CA ARG A 60 14.65 -16.80 -2.90
C ARG A 60 15.01 -16.04 -4.14
N GLU A 61 15.66 -16.71 -5.09
CA GLU A 61 15.99 -16.13 -6.39
C GLU A 61 14.73 -15.55 -7.08
N GLY A 62 14.81 -14.31 -7.50
CA GLY A 62 13.70 -13.58 -8.15
C GLY A 62 12.68 -12.96 -7.20
N GLU A 63 12.82 -13.12 -5.88
CA GLU A 63 11.98 -12.46 -4.89
C GLU A 63 12.62 -11.17 -4.36
N TRP A 64 11.81 -10.36 -3.70
CA TRP A 64 12.26 -9.13 -3.05
C TRP A 64 12.81 -9.40 -1.65
N SER A 65 13.86 -8.68 -1.27
CA SER A 65 14.25 -8.58 0.13
C SER A 65 13.27 -7.72 0.93
N ALA A 66 13.31 -7.79 2.25
CA ALA A 66 12.51 -6.91 3.10
C ALA A 66 12.85 -5.42 2.88
N ALA A 67 14.10 -5.10 2.54
CA ALA A 67 14.52 -3.75 2.19
C ALA A 67 13.84 -3.26 0.90
N ASP A 68 13.71 -4.12 -0.11
CA ASP A 68 13.05 -3.79 -1.38
C ASP A 68 11.55 -3.55 -1.16
N VAL A 69 10.89 -4.41 -0.39
CA VAL A 69 9.47 -4.23 -0.02
C VAL A 69 9.27 -2.91 0.71
N LEU A 70 10.12 -2.58 1.69
CA LEU A 70 10.01 -1.34 2.45
C LEU A 70 10.25 -0.11 1.58
N ALA A 71 11.23 -0.15 0.67
CA ALA A 71 11.50 0.92 -0.29
C ALA A 71 10.32 1.14 -1.25
N HIS A 72 9.69 0.06 -1.70
CA HIS A 72 8.47 0.11 -2.52
C HIS A 72 7.32 0.78 -1.76
N VAL A 73 7.01 0.31 -0.56
CA VAL A 73 5.92 0.89 0.25
C VAL A 73 6.15 2.36 0.54
N ARG A 74 7.41 2.80 0.76
CA ARG A 74 7.77 4.22 0.88
C ARG A 74 7.46 5.00 -0.40
N SER A 75 7.81 4.48 -1.55
CA SER A 75 7.57 5.13 -2.85
C SER A 75 6.07 5.27 -3.13
N ILE A 76 5.29 4.23 -2.83
CA ILE A 76 3.83 4.27 -2.97
C ILE A 76 3.21 5.24 -1.95
N ALA A 77 3.69 5.27 -0.71
CA ALA A 77 3.20 6.22 0.29
C ALA A 77 3.42 7.69 -0.14
N ALA A 78 4.56 7.98 -0.80
CA ALA A 78 4.84 9.30 -1.36
C ALA A 78 3.93 9.63 -2.57
N LEU A 79 3.62 8.63 -3.38
CA LEU A 79 2.69 8.78 -4.49
C LEU A 79 1.26 9.03 -4.01
N ASP A 80 0.79 8.24 -3.03
CA ASP A 80 -0.53 8.38 -2.41
C ASP A 80 -0.70 9.78 -1.81
N GLU A 81 0.26 10.20 -0.98
CA GLU A 81 0.23 11.52 -0.34
C GLU A 81 0.14 12.64 -1.38
N ARG A 82 1.06 12.67 -2.34
CA ARG A 82 1.09 13.70 -3.36
C ARG A 82 -0.19 13.74 -4.20
N SER A 83 -0.67 12.57 -4.65
CA SER A 83 -1.82 12.48 -5.55
C SER A 83 -3.13 12.79 -4.83
N ILE A 84 -3.38 12.16 -3.68
CA ILE A 84 -4.63 12.36 -2.94
C ILE A 84 -4.69 13.78 -2.37
N CYS A 85 -3.60 14.29 -1.74
CA CYS A 85 -3.58 15.66 -1.24
C CYS A 85 -3.70 16.69 -2.38
N GLY A 86 -3.07 16.44 -3.53
CA GLY A 86 -3.23 17.29 -4.72
C GLY A 86 -4.69 17.40 -5.15
N VAL A 87 -5.43 16.30 -5.17
CA VAL A 87 -6.86 16.30 -5.49
C VAL A 87 -7.67 17.03 -4.43
N ILE A 88 -7.57 16.63 -3.16
CA ILE A 88 -8.50 17.12 -2.12
C ILE A 88 -8.24 18.56 -1.72
N GLU A 89 -7.01 19.05 -1.80
CA GLU A 89 -6.65 20.43 -1.41
C GLU A 89 -6.72 21.42 -2.57
N ARG A 90 -6.43 20.97 -3.80
CA ARG A 90 -6.24 21.87 -4.94
C ARG A 90 -7.04 21.50 -6.20
N GLY A 91 -7.75 20.37 -6.19
CA GLY A 91 -8.48 19.89 -7.38
C GLY A 91 -7.54 19.49 -8.54
N GLU A 92 -6.32 19.11 -8.26
CA GLU A 92 -5.33 18.72 -9.27
C GLU A 92 -5.64 17.34 -9.85
N GLN A 93 -5.49 17.19 -11.17
CA GLN A 93 -5.62 15.89 -11.85
C GLN A 93 -4.30 15.12 -11.75
N PRO A 94 -4.23 13.98 -11.01
CA PRO A 94 -3.03 13.16 -10.96
C PRO A 94 -2.76 12.44 -12.28
N ALA A 95 -1.51 12.06 -12.51
CA ALA A 95 -1.15 11.12 -13.55
C ALA A 95 -1.67 9.71 -13.20
N ASN A 96 -1.92 8.91 -14.24
CA ASN A 96 -2.21 7.49 -14.03
C ASN A 96 -1.02 6.77 -13.39
N VAL A 97 -1.31 5.77 -12.58
CA VAL A 97 -0.31 4.95 -11.89
C VAL A 97 -0.05 3.69 -12.69
N ASP A 98 1.22 3.43 -12.97
CA ASP A 98 1.71 2.15 -13.47
C ASP A 98 2.39 1.41 -12.31
N ASP A 99 1.98 0.16 -12.07
CA ASP A 99 2.56 -0.69 -11.01
C ASP A 99 4.02 -1.07 -11.24
N GLN A 100 4.51 -0.87 -12.47
CA GLN A 100 5.91 -1.15 -12.82
C GLN A 100 6.85 -0.02 -12.35
N LEU A 101 6.66 0.47 -11.13
CA LEU A 101 7.62 1.36 -10.51
C LEU A 101 8.91 0.57 -10.26
N GLU A 102 9.87 0.69 -11.18
CA GLU A 102 11.21 0.18 -10.98
C GLU A 102 11.77 0.75 -9.67
N GLN A 103 12.16 -0.15 -8.78
CA GLN A 103 12.73 0.26 -7.51
C GLN A 103 14.19 0.63 -7.72
N ALA A 104 14.52 1.89 -7.48
CA ALA A 104 15.91 2.28 -7.37
C ALA A 104 16.51 1.65 -6.09
N PRO A 105 17.65 0.96 -6.19
CA PRO A 105 18.36 0.48 -5.00
C PRO A 105 18.58 1.64 -4.02
N THR A 106 18.22 1.44 -2.75
CA THR A 106 18.45 2.43 -1.71
C THR A 106 19.44 1.92 -0.67
N ASN A 107 20.31 2.83 -0.18
CA ASN A 107 21.19 2.59 0.96
C ASN A 107 20.56 3.06 2.28
N ASP A 108 19.33 3.59 2.25
CA ASP A 108 18.65 4.08 3.43
C ASP A 108 18.45 2.96 4.46
N THR A 109 18.51 3.31 5.73
CA THR A 109 18.28 2.35 6.81
C THR A 109 16.79 2.04 6.94
N ARG A 110 16.47 0.93 7.62
CA ARG A 110 15.10 0.59 7.97
C ARG A 110 14.39 1.75 8.68
N GLU A 111 15.06 2.33 9.67
CA GLU A 111 14.53 3.42 10.49
C GLU A 111 14.24 4.66 9.67
N GLN A 112 15.12 5.02 8.73
CA GLN A 112 14.92 6.15 7.82
C GLN A 112 13.69 5.93 6.95
N MET A 113 13.58 4.77 6.32
CA MET A 113 12.43 4.45 5.45
C MET A 113 11.11 4.40 6.23
N LEU A 114 11.11 3.85 7.45
CA LEU A 114 9.92 3.83 8.31
C LEU A 114 9.51 5.25 8.74
N ALA A 115 10.47 6.10 9.11
CA ALA A 115 10.19 7.49 9.47
C ALA A 115 9.61 8.29 8.29
N ASP A 116 10.11 8.05 7.07
CA ASP A 116 9.56 8.67 5.86
C ASP A 116 8.11 8.24 5.61
N ILE A 117 7.81 6.94 5.71
CA ILE A 117 6.46 6.40 5.53
C ILE A 117 5.51 7.01 6.57
N GLU A 118 5.92 7.05 7.84
CA GLU A 118 5.13 7.65 8.92
C GLU A 118 4.80 9.11 8.63
N ALA A 119 5.80 9.93 8.27
CA ALA A 119 5.61 11.33 7.96
C ALA A 119 4.67 11.54 6.76
N LEU A 120 4.77 10.71 5.72
CA LEU A 120 3.91 10.74 4.54
C LEU A 120 2.46 10.37 4.91
N ARG A 121 2.28 9.32 5.68
CA ARG A 121 0.96 8.85 6.13
C ARG A 121 0.27 9.88 7.05
N GLU A 122 0.99 10.49 7.98
CA GLU A 122 0.42 11.52 8.86
C GLU A 122 -0.03 12.76 8.06
N ARG A 123 0.72 13.21 7.05
CA ARG A 123 0.29 14.32 6.17
C ARG A 123 -0.97 13.97 5.39
N LEU A 124 -1.00 12.78 4.76
CA LEU A 124 -2.18 12.29 4.04
C LEU A 124 -3.40 12.22 4.95
N ILE A 125 -3.26 11.63 6.14
CA ILE A 125 -4.32 11.49 7.13
C ILE A 125 -4.84 12.85 7.57
N ALA A 126 -3.95 13.80 7.87
CA ALA A 126 -4.34 15.14 8.28
C ALA A 126 -5.17 15.85 7.19
N ALA A 127 -4.75 15.77 5.94
CA ALA A 127 -5.46 16.33 4.80
C ALA A 127 -6.84 15.69 4.61
N VAL A 128 -6.92 14.35 4.65
CA VAL A 128 -8.20 13.62 4.50
C VAL A 128 -9.19 13.94 5.60
N LEU A 129 -8.74 14.09 6.85
CA LEU A 129 -9.63 14.42 7.98
C LEU A 129 -10.16 15.84 7.96
N GLN A 130 -9.54 16.75 7.22
CA GLN A 130 -9.95 18.15 7.10
C GLN A 130 -10.79 18.43 5.83
N THR A 131 -10.87 17.46 4.90
CA THR A 131 -11.56 17.66 3.63
C THR A 131 -13.06 17.41 3.73
N ASP A 132 -13.84 18.05 2.85
CA ASP A 132 -15.24 17.68 2.61
C ASP A 132 -15.27 16.25 2.03
N PRO A 133 -16.07 15.33 2.61
CA PRO A 133 -16.19 13.96 2.12
C PRO A 133 -16.58 13.82 0.64
N HIS A 134 -17.17 14.84 0.07
CA HIS A 134 -17.65 14.88 -1.31
C HIS A 134 -16.79 15.75 -2.25
N ALA A 135 -15.73 16.40 -1.71
CA ALA A 135 -14.85 17.23 -2.52
C ALA A 135 -14.19 16.40 -3.63
N HIS A 136 -14.23 16.93 -4.86
CA HIS A 136 -13.48 16.42 -6.02
C HIS A 136 -13.65 14.93 -6.32
N LEU A 137 -14.81 14.32 -6.04
CA LEU A 137 -15.08 12.90 -6.35
C LEU A 137 -15.22 12.64 -7.85
N ASP A 138 -15.40 13.67 -8.64
CA ASP A 138 -15.41 13.65 -10.11
C ASP A 138 -14.00 13.54 -10.71
N ILE A 139 -12.96 13.89 -9.94
CA ILE A 139 -11.57 13.68 -10.34
C ILE A 139 -11.20 12.21 -10.10
N VAL A 140 -10.92 11.51 -11.21
CA VAL A 140 -10.51 10.09 -11.18
C VAL A 140 -9.22 9.92 -11.96
N TRP A 141 -8.36 8.99 -11.48
CA TRP A 141 -7.14 8.62 -12.22
C TRP A 141 -6.94 7.12 -12.22
N GLY A 142 -6.25 6.65 -13.25
CA GLY A 142 -6.16 5.23 -13.58
C GLY A 142 -5.06 4.51 -12.81
N HIS A 143 -5.39 3.27 -12.43
CA HIS A 143 -4.45 2.21 -12.14
C HIS A 143 -4.48 1.24 -13.33
N ASN A 144 -3.31 0.74 -13.78
CA ASN A 144 -3.23 -0.13 -14.97
C ASN A 144 -4.14 -1.36 -14.87
N GLU A 145 -4.31 -1.93 -13.67
CA GLU A 145 -5.08 -3.15 -13.44
C GLU A 145 -6.50 -2.86 -12.91
N PHE A 146 -6.66 -1.91 -11.98
CA PHE A 146 -7.95 -1.64 -11.31
C PHE A 146 -8.76 -0.52 -11.97
N GLY A 147 -8.25 0.12 -13.03
CA GLY A 147 -8.93 1.20 -13.76
C GLY A 147 -9.04 2.50 -12.96
N ASN A 148 -9.98 3.36 -13.35
CA ASN A 148 -10.13 4.68 -12.76
C ASN A 148 -10.75 4.63 -11.36
N MET A 149 -10.16 5.38 -10.43
CA MET A 149 -10.56 5.49 -9.03
C MET A 149 -10.54 6.95 -8.58
N ASN A 150 -11.51 7.37 -7.75
CA ASN A 150 -11.46 8.64 -7.04
C ASN A 150 -10.59 8.55 -5.78
N TRP A 151 -10.30 9.68 -5.13
CA TRP A 151 -9.41 9.72 -3.97
C TRP A 151 -9.82 8.82 -2.81
N ARG A 152 -11.11 8.56 -2.60
CA ARG A 152 -11.59 7.67 -1.52
C ARG A 152 -11.31 6.21 -1.84
N GLU A 153 -11.48 5.82 -3.10
CA GLU A 153 -11.15 4.48 -3.58
C GLU A 153 -9.64 4.25 -3.53
N TRP A 154 -8.84 5.25 -3.91
CA TRP A 154 -7.38 5.21 -3.80
C TRP A 154 -6.91 5.11 -2.35
N LEU A 155 -7.52 5.85 -1.41
CA LEU A 155 -7.21 5.72 0.01
C LEU A 155 -7.48 4.31 0.55
N LEU A 156 -8.57 3.70 0.09
CA LEU A 156 -8.90 2.33 0.45
C LEU A 156 -7.98 1.31 -0.24
N PHE A 157 -7.56 1.59 -1.47
CA PHE A 157 -6.56 0.79 -2.18
C PHE A 157 -5.21 0.84 -1.46
N ALA A 158 -4.76 2.01 -1.01
CA ALA A 158 -3.55 2.16 -0.19
C ALA A 158 -3.58 1.25 1.05
N ARG A 159 -4.75 1.09 1.70
CA ARG A 159 -4.94 0.12 2.79
C ARG A 159 -4.73 -1.32 2.33
N VAL A 160 -5.36 -1.72 1.21
CA VAL A 160 -5.25 -3.10 0.67
C VAL A 160 -3.81 -3.41 0.33
N HIS A 161 -3.15 -2.54 -0.41
CA HIS A 161 -1.75 -2.63 -0.79
C HIS A 161 -0.82 -2.74 0.43
N THR A 162 -1.04 -1.91 1.46
CA THR A 162 -0.26 -1.98 2.71
C THR A 162 -0.42 -3.34 3.41
N LEU A 163 -1.63 -3.92 3.44
CA LEU A 163 -1.87 -5.24 4.03
C LEU A 163 -1.23 -6.38 3.23
N ASP A 164 -1.19 -6.28 1.91
CA ASP A 164 -0.54 -7.29 1.09
C ASP A 164 0.98 -7.30 1.33
N HIS A 165 1.60 -6.13 1.44
CA HIS A 165 3.01 -6.03 1.81
C HIS A 165 3.28 -6.41 3.28
N ALA A 166 2.34 -6.23 4.20
CA ALA A 166 2.47 -6.77 5.55
C ALA A 166 2.54 -8.30 5.54
N ARG A 167 1.71 -8.97 4.75
CA ARG A 167 1.76 -10.43 4.56
C ARG A 167 3.07 -10.87 3.89
N GLN A 168 3.54 -10.13 2.90
CA GLN A 168 4.82 -10.39 2.24
C GLN A 168 5.99 -10.29 3.24
N MET A 169 6.03 -9.25 4.09
CA MET A 169 7.02 -9.11 5.16
C MET A 169 6.98 -10.28 6.15
N GLN A 170 5.78 -10.74 6.53
CA GLN A 170 5.62 -11.89 7.42
C GLN A 170 6.17 -13.18 6.78
N ALA A 171 5.92 -13.38 5.48
CA ALA A 171 6.43 -14.53 4.74
C ALA A 171 7.97 -14.49 4.67
N ILE A 172 8.56 -13.34 4.36
CA ILE A 172 10.02 -13.14 4.35
C ILE A 172 10.61 -13.46 5.74
N ALA A 173 10.04 -12.91 6.81
CA ALA A 173 10.52 -13.16 8.18
C ALA A 173 10.47 -14.65 8.55
N ALA A 174 9.39 -15.35 8.20
CA ALA A 174 9.22 -16.77 8.47
C ALA A 174 10.23 -17.62 7.70
N GLU A 175 10.51 -17.31 6.45
CA GLU A 175 11.47 -18.03 5.62
C GLU A 175 12.89 -17.84 6.11
N LEU A 176 13.30 -16.63 6.40
CA LEU A 176 14.63 -16.31 6.93
C LEU A 176 14.87 -16.94 8.32
N ALA A 177 13.82 -17.10 9.13
CA ALA A 177 13.91 -17.79 10.42
C ALA A 177 14.06 -19.31 10.28
N SER A 178 13.59 -19.90 9.17
CA SER A 178 13.65 -21.35 8.93
C SER A 178 14.93 -21.81 8.22
N THR A 179 15.71 -20.88 7.67
CA THR A 179 16.97 -21.19 6.99
C THR A 179 18.08 -21.31 8.04
N PRO A 180 18.74 -22.49 8.20
CA PRO A 180 19.86 -22.63 9.12
C PRO A 180 20.96 -21.62 8.73
N GLN A 181 21.37 -20.78 9.66
CA GLN A 181 22.57 -19.95 9.45
C GLN A 181 23.80 -20.87 9.44
N PRO A 182 24.73 -20.71 8.48
CA PRO A 182 25.95 -21.51 8.37
C PRO A 182 26.90 -21.31 9.55
#